data_f12804cdcf6749867df5fb742a8357e1
#
_entry.id   f12804cdcf6749867df5fb742a8357e1
#
_cell.length_a   1.000
_cell.length_b   1.000
_cell.length_c   1.000
_cell.angle_alpha   90.00
_cell.angle_beta   90.00
_cell.angle_gamma   90.00
#
_symmetry.space_group_name_H-M   'P 1'
#
loop_
_entity.id
_entity.type
_entity.pdbx_description
1 polymer ?
#
loop_
_entity_poly.entity_id
_entity_poly.type
_entity_poly.pdbx_seq_one_letter_code
_entity_poly.pdbx_strand_id
1 'polypeptide(L)'
;MTLRKKCFLLSLSLVLLIFIGGCGEEGSLGEVLTFPSTRQEETVLFDEFLDAAFANLASQDTLSLHFTLRDPAASGIARKDAAFADLSAGGIEKSRRDMESLLTQLESFSPGRLTDRQRVVYDTLKEYLTLQLDLLEYTCYEELLSPSSGLHVDLPILLSEYVFSDKQDVEDYLALLDKVDIYFSNIFSYEKEKSDLGLAMNDGAMDQVISFCNTFGTESEEHLLLASFRRKIMEADFLTDLEKEKYIDTNENTVRDKVLPSYRALAEKMETLKGTCVNEEGLAHVSGGKDYYTLLVRQATGTKDAPLMLSYRIRQQRETDMGIMTSLFAADPTLASRCAGYQYEQSDPELMLASLQQAITKDFPACSGAFASISVVDDYLAPYTAPAFYLVAPIDDYQDNVIYYNPSKVSGNLDLFTTIAHEGFPGHLYQTVMSYSYGLENVRSMLSFPGFTEGWATYVEMISYHYAGMDESLATVLEKNYSVILSLYATADIGIHYRGWDVAQTLSFFSEYGISDREVVEEIYQMILSDPANYLKYYVGYLSFLSLRQEMAAKYPDTFTLYEFHKCILETGPTSFDLLEEELDDYFLRLAAEAAA
;
A
#
# COMPACT_ATOMS: atom_id res chain seq x y z
N MET A 1 1.39 -18.15 -22.09
CA MET A 1 0.83 -17.73 -20.79
C MET A 1 0.10 -16.41 -21.02
N THR A 2 -1.21 -16.40 -20.92
CA THR A 2 -2.03 -15.29 -21.37
C THR A 2 -1.88 -14.12 -20.40
N LEU A 3 -1.42 -12.97 -20.92
CA LEU A 3 -1.26 -11.70 -20.21
C LEU A 3 -2.51 -11.29 -19.39
N ARG A 4 -3.70 -11.68 -19.86
CA ARG A 4 -4.99 -11.41 -19.18
C ARG A 4 -5.05 -11.84 -17.70
N LYS A 5 -4.22 -12.79 -17.25
CA LYS A 5 -4.25 -13.28 -15.86
C LYS A 5 -3.18 -12.69 -14.96
N LYS A 6 -2.15 -12.01 -15.52
CA LYS A 6 -1.09 -11.36 -14.72
C LYS A 6 -1.31 -9.86 -14.52
N CYS A 7 -2.30 -9.26 -15.18
CA CYS A 7 -2.60 -7.83 -15.06
C CYS A 7 -3.32 -7.43 -13.75
N PHE A 8 -3.65 -8.39 -12.88
CA PHE A 8 -4.36 -8.17 -11.62
C PHE A 8 -3.51 -8.49 -10.38
N LEU A 9 -2.23 -8.18 -10.42
CA LEU A 9 -1.42 -8.08 -9.21
C LEU A 9 -1.55 -6.65 -8.64
N LEU A 10 -2.74 -6.32 -8.21
CA LEU A 10 -2.98 -5.26 -7.26
C LEU A 10 -3.06 -5.93 -5.90
N SER A 11 -1.94 -6.01 -5.19
CA SER A 11 -2.02 -6.15 -3.76
C SER A 11 -2.81 -4.95 -3.26
N LEU A 12 -3.86 -5.21 -2.53
CA LEU A 12 -4.54 -4.22 -1.72
C LEU A 12 -3.55 -3.90 -0.57
N SER A 13 -2.49 -3.13 -0.87
CA SER A 13 -1.89 -2.38 0.21
C SER A 13 -2.98 -1.41 0.62
N LEU A 14 -3.68 -1.79 1.68
CA LEU A 14 -4.58 -0.91 2.38
C LEU A 14 -3.70 0.17 3.01
N VAL A 15 -3.21 1.05 2.14
CA VAL A 15 -2.70 2.34 2.55
C VAL A 15 -3.95 3.09 2.93
N LEU A 16 -4.34 2.96 4.19
CA LEU A 16 -5.21 3.94 4.80
C LEU A 16 -4.63 5.29 4.40
N LEU A 17 -5.37 6.03 3.55
CA LEU A 17 -5.12 7.43 3.25
C LEU A 17 -5.38 8.20 4.54
N ILE A 18 -4.40 8.17 5.46
CA ILE A 18 -4.52 8.58 6.86
C ILE A 18 -4.53 10.11 6.98
N PHE A 19 -4.37 10.86 5.88
CA PHE A 19 -4.17 12.30 5.97
C PHE A 19 -5.30 13.19 5.44
N ILE A 20 -6.46 12.65 5.13
CA ILE A 20 -7.58 13.49 4.71
C ILE A 20 -8.70 13.38 5.75
N GLY A 21 -8.74 14.28 6.70
CA GLY A 21 -9.91 14.53 7.52
C GLY A 21 -9.71 14.52 9.02
N GLY A 22 -9.37 15.66 9.58
CA GLY A 22 -9.42 15.88 11.03
C GLY A 22 -10.79 16.38 11.49
N CYS A 23 -11.53 15.58 12.22
CA CYS A 23 -12.62 16.05 13.09
C CYS A 23 -12.20 15.83 14.54
N GLY A 24 -11.45 16.76 15.11
CA GLY A 24 -11.11 16.79 16.53
C GLY A 24 -11.21 18.22 17.05
N GLU A 25 -11.93 18.40 18.15
CA GLU A 25 -11.87 19.64 18.92
C GLU A 25 -10.41 19.98 19.23
N GLU A 26 -10.12 21.28 19.31
CA GLU A 26 -8.83 21.86 19.69
C GLU A 26 -8.26 21.22 20.97
N GLY A 27 -7.63 20.07 20.83
CA GLY A 27 -6.57 19.69 21.73
C GLY A 27 -5.36 20.49 21.27
N SER A 28 -5.18 21.69 21.80
CA SER A 28 -3.95 22.45 21.63
C SER A 28 -2.80 21.49 21.98
N LEU A 29 -1.96 21.14 21.02
CA LEU A 29 -0.61 20.69 21.29
C LEU A 29 -0.01 21.82 22.13
N GLY A 30 0.05 21.63 23.46
CA GLY A 30 0.39 22.69 24.40
C GLY A 30 1.71 23.32 24.00
N GLU A 31 1.79 24.65 24.12
CA GLU A 31 3.03 25.40 23.97
C GLU A 31 4.13 24.81 24.85
N VAL A 32 4.89 23.84 24.32
CA VAL A 32 6.16 23.42 24.92
C VAL A 32 7.28 24.15 24.18
N LEU A 33 7.30 25.47 24.30
CA LEU A 33 8.44 26.28 23.92
C LEU A 33 9.32 26.56 25.14
N THR A 34 9.79 25.50 25.82
CA THR A 34 11.00 25.59 26.62
C THR A 34 12.14 25.08 25.77
N PHE A 35 13.01 25.99 25.30
CA PHE A 35 14.22 25.59 24.57
C PHE A 35 15.06 24.66 25.45
N PRO A 36 15.32 23.41 25.04
CA PRO A 36 16.10 22.47 25.83
C PRO A 36 17.51 23.02 26.05
N SER A 37 17.97 23.02 27.29
CA SER A 37 19.29 23.53 27.64
C SER A 37 20.39 22.51 27.39
N THR A 38 20.04 21.22 27.34
CA THR A 38 20.98 20.09 27.18
C THR A 38 20.53 19.14 26.05
N ARG A 39 21.47 18.35 25.51
CA ARG A 39 21.16 17.30 24.54
C ARG A 39 20.17 16.27 25.11
N GLN A 40 20.32 15.88 26.36
CA GLN A 40 19.45 14.90 27.01
C GLN A 40 18.00 15.42 27.16
N GLU A 41 17.80 16.70 27.46
CA GLU A 41 16.47 17.29 27.52
C GLU A 41 15.82 17.29 26.13
N GLU A 42 16.58 17.59 25.07
CA GLU A 42 16.06 17.62 23.70
C GLU A 42 15.65 16.24 23.20
N THR A 43 16.40 15.18 23.53
CA THR A 43 16.02 13.81 23.15
C THR A 43 14.74 13.35 23.84
N VAL A 44 14.55 13.69 25.12
CA VAL A 44 13.30 13.37 25.85
C VAL A 44 12.11 14.13 25.26
N LEU A 45 12.27 15.42 25.02
CA LEU A 45 11.20 16.25 24.42
C LEU A 45 10.85 15.78 22.99
N PHE A 46 11.83 15.26 22.25
CA PHE A 46 11.58 14.71 20.93
C PHE A 46 10.76 13.42 21.02
N ASP A 47 11.03 12.53 21.96
CA ASP A 47 10.22 11.31 22.16
C ASP A 47 8.78 11.69 22.59
N GLU A 48 8.61 12.66 23.51
CA GLU A 48 7.30 13.17 23.89
C GLU A 48 6.53 13.79 22.70
N PHE A 49 7.24 14.49 21.81
CA PHE A 49 6.67 15.03 20.57
C PHE A 49 6.22 13.89 19.63
N LEU A 50 7.01 12.82 19.45
CA LEU A 50 6.65 11.69 18.61
C LEU A 50 5.40 10.96 19.13
N ASP A 51 5.30 10.77 20.45
CA ASP A 51 4.13 10.15 21.08
C ASP A 51 2.86 11.02 20.87
N ALA A 52 2.98 12.34 21.03
CA ALA A 52 1.88 13.27 20.80
C ALA A 52 1.46 13.32 19.31
N ALA A 53 2.44 13.30 18.40
CA ALA A 53 2.20 13.23 16.96
C ALA A 53 1.45 11.94 16.59
N PHE A 54 1.92 10.79 17.11
CA PHE A 54 1.26 9.52 16.90
C PHE A 54 -0.20 9.53 17.41
N ALA A 55 -0.42 9.96 18.65
CA ALA A 55 -1.76 10.01 19.23
C ALA A 55 -2.71 10.91 18.42
N ASN A 56 -2.21 12.02 17.91
CA ASN A 56 -2.97 12.92 17.05
C ASN A 56 -3.34 12.26 15.72
N LEU A 57 -2.37 11.67 15.03
CA LEU A 57 -2.57 11.01 13.73
C LEU A 57 -3.51 9.81 13.85
N ALA A 58 -3.27 8.90 14.80
CA ALA A 58 -4.07 7.70 14.98
C ALA A 58 -5.53 7.98 15.38
N SER A 59 -5.80 9.11 16.04
CA SER A 59 -7.14 9.47 16.52
C SER A 59 -7.95 10.36 15.57
N GLN A 60 -7.54 10.50 14.30
CA GLN A 60 -8.23 11.36 13.33
C GLN A 60 -9.60 10.80 12.91
N ASP A 61 -9.69 9.50 12.75
CA ASP A 61 -10.94 8.80 12.45
C ASP A 61 -10.98 7.42 13.14
N THR A 62 -12.17 6.84 13.19
CA THR A 62 -12.41 5.60 13.94
C THR A 62 -11.84 4.38 13.23
N LEU A 63 -11.86 4.31 11.88
CA LEU A 63 -11.30 3.19 11.14
C LEU A 63 -9.79 3.15 11.28
N SER A 64 -9.11 4.27 11.06
CA SER A 64 -7.67 4.39 11.24
C SER A 64 -7.24 3.97 12.64
N LEU A 65 -7.92 4.46 13.68
CA LEU A 65 -7.63 4.09 15.07
C LEU A 65 -7.81 2.60 15.30
N HIS A 66 -8.93 2.03 14.82
CA HIS A 66 -9.27 0.62 15.01
C HIS A 66 -8.25 -0.35 14.40
N PHE A 67 -7.77 -0.02 13.18
CA PHE A 67 -6.77 -0.85 12.49
C PHE A 67 -5.33 -0.56 12.93
N THR A 68 -5.08 0.60 13.57
CA THR A 68 -3.75 0.94 14.08
C THR A 68 -3.49 0.34 15.47
N LEU A 69 -4.51 0.33 16.36
CA LEU A 69 -4.39 -0.10 17.74
C LEU A 69 -5.52 -1.02 18.15
N ARG A 70 -5.17 -2.13 18.77
CA ARG A 70 -6.13 -3.03 19.42
C ARG A 70 -6.65 -2.43 20.73
N ASP A 71 -5.77 -1.81 21.52
CA ASP A 71 -6.10 -1.13 22.78
C ASP A 71 -5.60 0.33 22.77
N PRO A 72 -6.36 1.28 22.17
CA PRO A 72 -6.01 2.68 22.17
C PRO A 72 -5.81 3.27 23.57
N ALA A 73 -6.55 2.78 24.58
CA ALA A 73 -6.47 3.29 25.94
C ALA A 73 -5.11 2.97 26.58
N ALA A 74 -4.50 1.81 26.28
CA ALA A 74 -3.16 1.46 26.73
C ALA A 74 -2.10 2.43 26.19
N SER A 75 -2.32 3.01 25.00
CA SER A 75 -1.49 4.06 24.39
C SER A 75 -1.87 5.48 24.82
N GLY A 76 -2.76 5.64 25.81
CA GLY A 76 -3.22 6.94 26.29
C GLY A 76 -4.17 7.68 25.35
N ILE A 77 -4.68 7.02 24.31
CA ILE A 77 -5.59 7.61 23.32
C ILE A 77 -7.03 7.37 23.77
N ALA A 78 -7.75 8.46 24.03
CA ALA A 78 -9.17 8.39 24.37
C ALA A 78 -10.00 8.12 23.12
N ARG A 79 -10.97 7.19 23.21
CA ARG A 79 -11.99 6.98 22.18
C ARG A 79 -12.85 8.26 22.05
N LYS A 80 -13.19 8.58 20.82
CA LYS A 80 -14.08 9.69 20.44
C LYS A 80 -15.37 9.12 19.86
N ASP A 81 -16.35 9.99 19.59
CA ASP A 81 -17.54 9.60 18.83
C ASP A 81 -17.14 9.07 17.45
N ALA A 82 -17.62 7.89 17.09
CA ALA A 82 -17.26 7.22 15.86
C ALA A 82 -17.47 8.12 14.63
N ALA A 83 -16.44 8.27 13.80
CA ALA A 83 -16.45 9.10 12.61
C ALA A 83 -15.51 8.54 11.55
N PHE A 84 -15.87 8.78 10.28
CA PHE A 84 -14.95 8.68 9.15
C PHE A 84 -14.05 9.91 9.07
N ALA A 85 -12.99 9.81 8.30
CA ALA A 85 -12.19 10.95 7.88
C ALA A 85 -13.06 12.03 7.21
N ASP A 86 -12.80 13.30 7.54
CA ASP A 86 -13.56 14.43 6.98
C ASP A 86 -12.99 14.85 5.63
N LEU A 87 -13.59 14.34 4.56
CA LEU A 87 -13.23 14.65 3.17
C LEU A 87 -13.91 15.92 2.62
N SER A 88 -14.55 16.71 3.47
CA SER A 88 -15.04 18.04 3.06
C SER A 88 -13.87 18.99 2.79
N ALA A 89 -14.11 20.05 2.00
CA ALA A 89 -13.11 21.08 1.78
C ALA A 89 -12.58 21.68 3.11
N GLY A 90 -13.44 21.79 4.13
CA GLY A 90 -13.05 22.22 5.47
C GLY A 90 -12.14 21.24 6.20
N GLY A 91 -12.41 19.94 6.06
CA GLY A 91 -11.60 18.84 6.60
C GLY A 91 -10.22 18.81 5.95
N ILE A 92 -10.15 18.87 4.63
CA ILE A 92 -8.88 18.89 3.87
C ILE A 92 -8.02 20.09 4.29
N GLU A 93 -8.63 21.28 4.38
CA GLU A 93 -7.89 22.48 4.82
C GLU A 93 -7.46 22.41 6.29
N LYS A 94 -8.23 21.73 7.15
CA LYS A 94 -7.81 21.46 8.53
C LYS A 94 -6.60 20.51 8.55
N SER A 95 -6.61 19.44 7.78
CA SER A 95 -5.49 18.51 7.67
C SER A 95 -4.22 19.20 7.18
N ARG A 96 -4.33 20.11 6.21
CA ARG A 96 -3.20 20.95 5.77
C ARG A 96 -2.59 21.71 6.95
N ARG A 97 -3.41 22.45 7.71
CA ARG A 97 -2.92 23.22 8.86
C ARG A 97 -2.31 22.36 9.96
N ASP A 98 -2.89 21.19 10.20
CA ASP A 98 -2.36 20.25 11.19
C ASP A 98 -0.97 19.71 10.76
N MET A 99 -0.78 19.39 9.47
CA MET A 99 0.53 19.00 8.93
C MET A 99 1.55 20.16 8.96
N GLU A 100 1.17 21.37 8.60
CA GLU A 100 2.03 22.57 8.70
C GLU A 100 2.46 22.82 10.15
N SER A 101 1.54 22.66 11.11
CA SER A 101 1.84 22.78 12.53
C SER A 101 2.81 21.70 13.00
N LEU A 102 2.57 20.44 12.59
CA LEU A 102 3.44 19.31 12.95
C LEU A 102 4.85 19.50 12.37
N LEU A 103 4.97 19.92 11.11
CA LEU A 103 6.26 20.21 10.47
C LEU A 103 6.99 21.36 11.18
N THR A 104 6.28 22.43 11.54
CA THR A 104 6.86 23.57 12.28
C THR A 104 7.40 23.14 13.64
N GLN A 105 6.65 22.29 14.37
CA GLN A 105 7.10 21.75 15.66
C GLN A 105 8.31 20.82 15.48
N LEU A 106 8.29 19.92 14.48
CA LEU A 106 9.44 19.07 14.14
C LEU A 106 10.70 19.91 13.87
N GLU A 107 10.58 20.97 13.08
CA GLU A 107 11.71 21.84 12.71
C GLU A 107 12.24 22.70 13.89
N SER A 108 11.55 22.74 15.02
CA SER A 108 12.05 23.39 16.22
C SER A 108 13.16 22.59 16.93
N PHE A 109 13.26 21.30 16.67
CA PHE A 109 14.33 20.44 17.19
C PHE A 109 15.62 20.57 16.37
N SER A 110 16.76 20.38 17.04
CA SER A 110 18.09 20.44 16.40
C SER A 110 18.57 19.03 16.06
N PRO A 111 18.57 18.57 14.78
CA PRO A 111 18.93 17.20 14.42
C PRO A 111 20.29 16.76 14.97
N GLY A 112 21.28 17.68 15.07
CA GLY A 112 22.61 17.40 15.62
C GLY A 112 22.65 17.10 17.12
N ARG A 113 21.54 17.28 17.84
CA ARG A 113 21.39 16.93 19.27
C ARG A 113 20.58 15.66 19.50
N LEU A 114 19.92 15.15 18.49
CA LEU A 114 19.18 13.90 18.52
C LEU A 114 20.15 12.70 18.53
N THR A 115 19.66 11.54 18.95
CA THR A 115 20.35 10.27 18.72
C THR A 115 20.33 9.91 17.24
N ASP A 116 21.17 8.99 16.80
CA ASP A 116 21.20 8.56 15.39
C ASP A 116 19.84 8.03 14.97
N ARG A 117 19.19 7.19 15.81
CA ARG A 117 17.84 6.69 15.55
C ARG A 117 16.78 7.81 15.46
N GLN A 118 16.78 8.74 16.42
CA GLN A 118 15.84 9.88 16.39
C GLN A 118 16.06 10.79 15.18
N ARG A 119 17.30 10.87 14.66
CA ARG A 119 17.59 11.62 13.45
C ARG A 119 16.96 10.97 12.22
N VAL A 120 17.00 9.64 12.10
CA VAL A 120 16.28 8.91 11.03
C VAL A 120 14.78 9.22 11.08
N VAL A 121 14.18 9.20 12.28
CA VAL A 121 12.75 9.55 12.46
C VAL A 121 12.47 11.00 12.06
N TYR A 122 13.33 11.94 12.50
CA TYR A 122 13.24 13.35 12.17
C TYR A 122 13.27 13.57 10.65
N ASP A 123 14.26 13.00 9.97
CA ASP A 123 14.46 13.17 8.53
C ASP A 123 13.34 12.49 7.73
N THR A 124 12.92 11.28 8.13
CA THR A 124 11.79 10.56 7.53
C THR A 124 10.48 11.37 7.65
N LEU A 125 10.16 11.85 8.85
CA LEU A 125 8.94 12.61 9.09
C LEU A 125 8.95 13.95 8.36
N LYS A 126 10.10 14.63 8.33
CA LYS A 126 10.27 15.90 7.60
C LYS A 126 10.08 15.72 6.10
N GLU A 127 10.73 14.72 5.49
CA GLU A 127 10.57 14.45 4.06
C GLU A 127 9.12 14.10 3.73
N TYR A 128 8.48 13.27 4.56
CA TYR A 128 7.10 12.87 4.37
C TYR A 128 6.14 14.07 4.43
N LEU A 129 6.16 14.84 5.52
CA LEU A 129 5.27 16.00 5.70
C LEU A 129 5.46 17.05 4.61
N THR A 130 6.71 17.32 4.22
CA THR A 130 7.01 18.25 3.13
C THR A 130 6.37 17.79 1.82
N LEU A 131 6.51 16.51 1.46
CA LEU A 131 5.94 15.97 0.24
C LEU A 131 4.40 15.96 0.25
N GLN A 132 3.79 15.63 1.41
CA GLN A 132 2.32 15.68 1.53
C GLN A 132 1.79 17.12 1.38
N LEU A 133 2.46 18.10 1.96
CA LEU A 133 2.10 19.51 1.79
C LEU A 133 2.25 19.98 0.33
N ASP A 134 3.33 19.57 -0.36
CA ASP A 134 3.53 19.86 -1.78
C ASP A 134 2.39 19.25 -2.64
N LEU A 135 1.95 18.02 -2.35
CA LEU A 135 0.83 17.36 -3.04
C LEU A 135 -0.51 18.09 -2.79
N LEU A 136 -0.74 18.58 -1.58
CA LEU A 136 -1.95 19.34 -1.23
C LEU A 136 -2.08 20.68 -1.96
N GLU A 137 -1.00 21.20 -2.61
CA GLU A 137 -1.11 22.34 -3.53
C GLU A 137 -1.88 21.99 -4.82
N TYR A 138 -2.01 20.70 -5.14
CA TYR A 138 -2.72 20.20 -6.32
C TYR A 138 -4.13 19.72 -5.93
N THR A 139 -4.98 20.65 -5.50
CA THR A 139 -6.35 20.35 -5.09
C THR A 139 -7.12 19.63 -6.19
N CYS A 140 -7.84 18.58 -5.85
CA CYS A 140 -8.67 17.79 -6.76
C CYS A 140 -7.95 16.97 -7.86
N TYR A 141 -6.62 16.82 -7.79
CA TYR A 141 -5.92 15.90 -8.70
C TYR A 141 -5.98 14.44 -8.24
N GLU A 142 -6.15 14.21 -6.95
CA GLU A 142 -6.24 12.86 -6.37
C GLU A 142 -7.51 12.14 -6.82
N GLU A 143 -7.39 10.81 -7.05
CA GLU A 143 -8.51 9.95 -7.42
C GLU A 143 -9.08 9.22 -6.18
N LEU A 144 -10.09 9.80 -5.53
CA LEU A 144 -10.74 9.18 -4.36
C LEU A 144 -11.59 7.95 -4.72
N LEU A 145 -12.06 7.89 -5.96
CA LEU A 145 -12.93 6.82 -6.48
C LEU A 145 -12.27 6.03 -7.62
N SER A 146 -10.97 5.72 -7.50
CA SER A 146 -10.31 4.82 -8.47
C SER A 146 -11.05 3.49 -8.58
N PRO A 147 -11.25 2.93 -9.78
CA PRO A 147 -12.02 1.70 -9.99
C PRO A 147 -11.54 0.48 -9.19
N SER A 148 -10.25 0.41 -8.90
CA SER A 148 -9.62 -0.76 -8.26
C SER A 148 -9.18 -0.53 -6.81
N SER A 149 -8.97 0.73 -6.41
CA SER A 149 -8.40 1.13 -5.11
C SER A 149 -9.10 2.36 -4.53
N GLY A 150 -10.32 2.64 -4.95
CA GLY A 150 -11.08 3.79 -4.46
C GLY A 150 -11.79 3.51 -3.14
N LEU A 151 -12.07 4.57 -2.37
CA LEU A 151 -12.72 4.51 -1.05
C LEU A 151 -14.05 3.74 -1.04
N HIS A 152 -14.75 3.67 -2.18
CA HIS A 152 -15.99 2.89 -2.32
C HIS A 152 -15.75 1.38 -2.37
N VAL A 153 -14.54 0.94 -2.77
CA VAL A 153 -14.11 -0.47 -2.77
C VAL A 153 -13.50 -0.84 -1.41
N ASP A 154 -12.69 0.04 -0.83
CA ASP A 154 -11.96 -0.23 0.41
C ASP A 154 -12.89 -0.27 1.63
N LEU A 155 -13.88 0.62 1.69
CA LEU A 155 -14.80 0.71 2.82
C LEU A 155 -15.52 -0.61 3.16
N PRO A 156 -16.11 -1.36 2.20
CA PRO A 156 -16.70 -2.67 2.47
C PRO A 156 -15.72 -3.68 3.04
N ILE A 157 -14.49 -3.68 2.56
CA ILE A 157 -13.44 -4.60 3.03
C ILE A 157 -13.10 -4.27 4.48
N LEU A 158 -12.81 -3.00 4.79
CA LEU A 158 -12.53 -2.56 6.15
C LEU A 158 -13.67 -2.89 7.11
N LEU A 159 -14.91 -2.59 6.73
CA LEU A 159 -16.06 -2.91 7.55
C LEU A 159 -16.27 -4.43 7.72
N SER A 160 -16.00 -5.23 6.68
CA SER A 160 -16.10 -6.69 6.80
C SER A 160 -15.03 -7.30 7.69
N GLU A 161 -13.85 -6.67 7.77
CA GLU A 161 -12.71 -7.10 8.60
C GLU A 161 -12.67 -6.43 9.98
N TYR A 162 -13.56 -5.49 10.27
CA TYR A 162 -13.64 -4.81 11.56
C TYR A 162 -13.80 -5.82 12.72
N VAL A 163 -12.89 -5.79 13.69
CA VAL A 163 -12.84 -6.76 14.81
C VAL A 163 -13.65 -6.24 15.99
N PHE A 164 -14.44 -7.12 16.63
CA PHE A 164 -15.22 -6.79 17.83
C PHE A 164 -14.56 -7.40 19.07
N SER A 165 -13.79 -6.61 19.81
CA SER A 165 -13.14 -7.02 21.06
C SER A 165 -14.00 -6.71 22.28
N ASP A 166 -14.86 -5.70 22.20
CA ASP A 166 -15.79 -5.30 23.24
C ASP A 166 -17.10 -4.72 22.67
N LYS A 167 -17.99 -4.27 23.54
CA LYS A 167 -19.28 -3.68 23.13
C LYS A 167 -19.10 -2.34 22.42
N GLN A 168 -18.08 -1.58 22.78
CA GLN A 168 -17.83 -0.28 22.17
C GLN A 168 -17.43 -0.43 20.71
N ASP A 169 -16.65 -1.44 20.36
CA ASP A 169 -16.30 -1.73 18.97
C ASP A 169 -17.55 -2.00 18.12
N VAL A 170 -18.53 -2.73 18.69
CA VAL A 170 -19.81 -2.97 18.00
C VAL A 170 -20.61 -1.68 17.82
N GLU A 171 -20.64 -0.83 18.86
CA GLU A 171 -21.36 0.45 18.84
C GLU A 171 -20.69 1.45 17.88
N ASP A 172 -19.35 1.51 17.85
CA ASP A 172 -18.58 2.35 16.93
C ASP A 172 -18.81 1.91 15.49
N TYR A 173 -18.75 0.61 15.21
CA TYR A 173 -19.06 0.07 13.89
C TYR A 173 -20.47 0.46 13.40
N LEU A 174 -21.48 0.27 14.24
CA LEU A 174 -22.86 0.63 13.88
C LEU A 174 -23.03 2.15 13.67
N ALA A 175 -22.32 2.97 14.46
CA ALA A 175 -22.31 4.42 14.29
C ALA A 175 -21.60 4.86 13.01
N LEU A 176 -20.56 4.13 12.55
CA LEU A 176 -19.95 4.34 11.25
C LEU A 176 -20.93 4.02 10.12
N LEU A 177 -21.63 2.88 10.18
CA LEU A 177 -22.65 2.54 9.17
C LEU A 177 -23.72 3.63 9.03
N ASP A 178 -24.15 4.23 10.15
CA ASP A 178 -25.16 5.30 10.14
C ASP A 178 -24.65 6.60 9.47
N LYS A 179 -23.34 6.76 9.29
CA LYS A 179 -22.69 7.95 8.71
C LYS A 179 -22.20 7.78 7.27
N VAL A 180 -22.40 6.62 6.65
CA VAL A 180 -21.94 6.33 5.27
C VAL A 180 -22.54 7.31 4.25
N ASP A 181 -23.76 7.77 4.45
CA ASP A 181 -24.42 8.74 3.58
C ASP A 181 -23.71 10.11 3.57
N ILE A 182 -23.29 10.59 4.74
CA ILE A 182 -22.52 11.84 4.88
C ILE A 182 -21.13 11.66 4.25
N TYR A 183 -20.47 10.54 4.52
CA TYR A 183 -19.16 10.23 3.97
C TYR A 183 -19.17 10.24 2.43
N PHE A 184 -20.11 9.54 1.80
CA PHE A 184 -20.24 9.55 0.34
C PHE A 184 -20.74 10.88 -0.23
N SER A 185 -21.46 11.66 0.56
CA SER A 185 -21.82 13.02 0.13
C SER A 185 -20.60 13.93 0.04
N ASN A 186 -19.63 13.79 0.95
CA ASN A 186 -18.37 14.55 0.91
C ASN A 186 -17.52 14.11 -0.29
N ILE A 187 -17.38 12.80 -0.51
CA ILE A 187 -16.68 12.25 -1.68
C ILE A 187 -17.29 12.78 -2.98
N PHE A 188 -18.62 12.72 -3.12
CA PHE A 188 -19.28 13.26 -4.32
C PHE A 188 -19.07 14.77 -4.49
N SER A 189 -19.03 15.54 -3.39
CA SER A 189 -18.75 16.98 -3.46
C SER A 189 -17.35 17.25 -4.01
N TYR A 190 -16.37 16.43 -3.62
CA TYR A 190 -15.01 16.46 -4.15
C TYR A 190 -14.97 16.09 -5.64
N GLU A 191 -15.62 14.99 -6.06
CA GLU A 191 -15.69 14.57 -7.46
C GLU A 191 -16.40 15.60 -8.35
N LYS A 192 -17.42 16.27 -7.80
CA LYS A 192 -18.07 17.37 -8.49
C LYS A 192 -17.14 18.58 -8.67
N GLU A 193 -16.37 18.92 -7.67
CA GLU A 193 -15.36 19.99 -7.77
C GLU A 193 -14.29 19.66 -8.80
N LYS A 194 -13.79 18.39 -8.82
CA LYS A 194 -12.91 17.89 -9.89
C LYS A 194 -13.54 18.10 -11.28
N SER A 195 -14.81 17.73 -11.43
CA SER A 195 -15.55 17.92 -12.69
C SER A 195 -15.63 19.40 -13.09
N ASP A 196 -15.96 20.27 -12.15
CA ASP A 196 -16.06 21.73 -12.39
C ASP A 196 -14.68 22.33 -12.78
N LEU A 197 -13.57 21.72 -12.34
CA LEU A 197 -12.19 22.09 -12.70
C LEU A 197 -11.66 21.42 -13.98
N GLY A 198 -12.44 20.51 -14.60
CA GLY A 198 -12.02 19.74 -15.77
C GLY A 198 -11.04 18.60 -15.45
N LEU A 199 -11.05 18.13 -14.21
CA LEU A 199 -10.21 17.04 -13.68
C LEU A 199 -11.00 15.73 -13.45
N ALA A 200 -12.24 15.64 -13.92
CA ALA A 200 -13.06 14.44 -13.77
C ALA A 200 -12.35 13.23 -14.40
N MET A 201 -12.49 12.06 -13.76
CA MET A 201 -12.06 10.80 -14.36
C MET A 201 -12.76 10.55 -15.69
N ASN A 202 -12.16 9.75 -16.56
CA ASN A 202 -12.78 9.40 -17.84
C ASN A 202 -14.08 8.57 -17.64
N ASP A 203 -14.96 8.59 -18.65
CA ASP A 203 -16.26 7.91 -18.57
C ASP A 203 -16.11 6.39 -18.34
N GLY A 204 -15.04 5.75 -18.86
CA GLY A 204 -14.79 4.32 -18.67
C GLY A 204 -14.46 3.95 -17.22
N ALA A 205 -13.65 4.76 -16.53
CA ALA A 205 -13.38 4.61 -15.11
C ALA A 205 -14.64 4.88 -14.28
N MET A 206 -15.38 5.93 -14.64
CA MET A 206 -16.64 6.29 -13.99
C MET A 206 -17.69 5.18 -14.11
N ASP A 207 -17.80 4.51 -15.27
CA ASP A 207 -18.67 3.35 -15.47
C ASP A 207 -18.33 2.19 -14.55
N GLN A 208 -17.04 1.94 -14.29
CA GLN A 208 -16.61 0.90 -13.34
C GLN A 208 -16.99 1.24 -11.89
N VAL A 209 -16.78 2.50 -11.46
CA VAL A 209 -17.22 2.99 -10.14
C VAL A 209 -18.72 2.86 -9.97
N ILE A 210 -19.51 3.30 -10.96
CA ILE A 210 -20.97 3.20 -10.97
C ILE A 210 -21.42 1.74 -10.92
N SER A 211 -20.80 0.88 -11.70
CA SER A 211 -21.10 -0.56 -11.73
C SER A 211 -20.85 -1.22 -10.37
N PHE A 212 -19.71 -0.93 -9.74
CA PHE A 212 -19.41 -1.40 -8.39
C PHE A 212 -20.49 -0.94 -7.40
N CYS A 213 -20.77 0.37 -7.35
CA CYS A 213 -21.71 0.96 -6.42
C CYS A 213 -23.13 0.37 -6.59
N ASN A 214 -23.57 0.14 -7.81
CA ASN A 214 -24.86 -0.48 -8.11
C ASN A 214 -24.88 -1.95 -7.66
N THR A 215 -23.81 -2.70 -7.92
CA THR A 215 -23.70 -4.11 -7.54
C THR A 215 -23.68 -4.25 -6.02
N PHE A 216 -22.83 -3.49 -5.33
CA PHE A 216 -22.74 -3.51 -3.86
C PHE A 216 -24.01 -2.97 -3.19
N GLY A 217 -24.66 -1.97 -3.78
CA GLY A 217 -25.93 -1.42 -3.30
C GLY A 217 -27.14 -2.35 -3.50
N THR A 218 -26.96 -3.54 -4.09
CA THR A 218 -28.05 -4.51 -4.29
C THR A 218 -28.33 -5.29 -3.02
N GLU A 219 -29.61 -5.39 -2.63
CA GLU A 219 -30.01 -6.14 -1.44
C GLU A 219 -29.87 -7.65 -1.66
N SER A 220 -29.26 -8.34 -0.69
CA SER A 220 -29.14 -9.79 -0.63
C SER A 220 -29.16 -10.25 0.83
N GLU A 221 -29.72 -11.41 1.11
CA GLU A 221 -29.67 -12.00 2.46
C GLU A 221 -28.22 -12.41 2.86
N GLU A 222 -27.40 -12.72 1.86
CA GLU A 222 -25.99 -13.08 2.02
C GLU A 222 -25.05 -11.88 1.74
N HIS A 223 -25.59 -10.65 1.87
CA HIS A 223 -24.77 -9.46 1.67
C HIS A 223 -23.60 -9.43 2.65
N LEU A 224 -22.38 -9.10 2.15
CA LEU A 224 -21.13 -9.15 2.90
C LEU A 224 -21.25 -8.57 4.32
N LEU A 225 -21.75 -7.32 4.46
CA LEU A 225 -21.86 -6.64 5.75
C LEU A 225 -22.93 -7.24 6.68
N LEU A 226 -23.89 -8.01 6.15
CA LEU A 226 -24.85 -8.75 6.94
C LEU A 226 -24.25 -10.07 7.43
N ALA A 227 -23.65 -10.83 6.53
CA ALA A 227 -23.11 -12.15 6.82
C ALA A 227 -21.89 -12.07 7.76
N SER A 228 -20.92 -11.19 7.47
CA SER A 228 -19.72 -11.00 8.29
C SER A 228 -20.05 -10.50 9.70
N PHE A 229 -20.92 -9.50 9.82
CA PHE A 229 -21.35 -8.98 11.11
C PHE A 229 -22.07 -10.04 11.94
N ARG A 230 -23.06 -10.74 11.36
CA ARG A 230 -23.80 -11.80 12.05
C ARG A 230 -22.87 -12.88 12.58
N ARG A 231 -21.92 -13.37 11.76
CA ARG A 231 -20.94 -14.38 12.17
C ARG A 231 -20.13 -13.89 13.38
N LYS A 232 -19.53 -12.70 13.30
CA LYS A 232 -18.70 -12.12 14.37
C LYS A 232 -19.48 -11.89 15.66
N ILE A 233 -20.71 -11.38 15.58
CA ILE A 233 -21.58 -11.17 16.75
C ILE A 233 -21.98 -12.48 17.40
N MET A 234 -22.26 -13.52 16.62
CA MET A 234 -22.58 -14.85 17.19
C MET A 234 -21.39 -15.45 17.95
N GLU A 235 -20.17 -15.21 17.51
CA GLU A 235 -18.92 -15.64 18.14
C GLU A 235 -18.52 -14.79 19.35
N ALA A 236 -19.08 -13.59 19.53
CA ALA A 236 -18.71 -12.64 20.60
C ALA A 236 -19.17 -13.14 21.99
N ASP A 237 -18.25 -13.62 22.82
CA ASP A 237 -18.53 -14.16 24.16
C ASP A 237 -18.85 -13.08 25.20
N PHE A 238 -18.50 -11.83 24.94
CA PHE A 238 -18.78 -10.68 25.82
C PHE A 238 -20.21 -10.14 25.69
N LEU A 239 -21.04 -10.70 24.79
CA LEU A 239 -22.44 -10.32 24.56
C LEU A 239 -23.40 -11.37 25.07
N THR A 240 -24.52 -10.93 25.66
CA THR A 240 -25.67 -11.80 25.96
C THR A 240 -26.47 -12.09 24.67
N ASP A 241 -27.22 -13.19 24.64
CA ASP A 241 -28.05 -13.55 23.48
C ASP A 241 -29.03 -12.43 23.07
N LEU A 242 -29.60 -11.71 24.03
CA LEU A 242 -30.49 -10.59 23.75
C LEU A 242 -29.75 -9.40 23.10
N GLU A 243 -28.51 -9.13 23.52
CA GLU A 243 -27.70 -8.11 22.92
C GLU A 243 -27.27 -8.50 21.50
N LYS A 244 -26.93 -9.79 21.30
CA LYS A 244 -26.61 -10.31 19.95
C LYS A 244 -27.77 -10.11 18.98
N GLU A 245 -28.99 -10.53 19.37
CA GLU A 245 -30.20 -10.32 18.56
C GLU A 245 -30.39 -8.82 18.24
N LYS A 246 -30.33 -7.96 19.26
CA LYS A 246 -30.50 -6.51 19.09
C LYS A 246 -29.47 -5.91 18.12
N TYR A 247 -28.20 -6.27 18.26
CA TYR A 247 -27.14 -5.72 17.39
C TYR A 247 -27.27 -6.24 15.95
N ILE A 248 -27.64 -7.52 15.75
CA ILE A 248 -27.92 -8.08 14.43
C ILE A 248 -29.08 -7.32 13.76
N ASP A 249 -30.20 -7.14 14.45
CA ASP A 249 -31.34 -6.39 13.93
C ASP A 249 -30.97 -4.94 13.61
N THR A 250 -30.16 -4.29 14.45
CA THR A 250 -29.69 -2.92 14.21
C THR A 250 -28.82 -2.85 12.96
N ASN A 251 -27.85 -3.76 12.83
CA ASN A 251 -26.99 -3.83 11.64
C ASN A 251 -27.81 -4.07 10.36
N GLU A 252 -28.74 -5.03 10.38
CA GLU A 252 -29.57 -5.34 9.21
C GLU A 252 -30.37 -4.11 8.76
N ASN A 253 -31.00 -3.41 9.69
CA ASN A 253 -31.77 -2.21 9.38
C ASN A 253 -30.85 -1.09 8.87
N THR A 254 -29.70 -0.83 9.51
CA THR A 254 -28.78 0.23 9.09
C THR A 254 -28.17 -0.05 7.72
N VAL A 255 -27.77 -1.29 7.46
CA VAL A 255 -27.26 -1.66 6.12
C VAL A 255 -28.33 -1.45 5.06
N ARG A 256 -29.56 -1.95 5.26
CA ARG A 256 -30.65 -1.82 4.27
C ARG A 256 -31.13 -0.38 4.08
N ASP A 257 -31.24 0.39 5.16
CA ASP A 257 -31.87 1.71 5.14
C ASP A 257 -30.87 2.85 4.87
N LYS A 258 -29.56 2.63 5.13
CA LYS A 258 -28.51 3.65 5.01
C LYS A 258 -27.42 3.24 4.02
N VAL A 259 -26.71 2.12 4.28
CA VAL A 259 -25.51 1.77 3.51
C VAL A 259 -25.84 1.48 2.05
N LEU A 260 -26.74 0.53 1.79
CA LEU A 260 -27.10 0.18 0.40
C LEU A 260 -27.70 1.35 -0.39
N PRO A 261 -28.61 2.17 0.20
CA PRO A 261 -29.06 3.38 -0.47
C PRO A 261 -27.96 4.40 -0.74
N SER A 262 -26.96 4.53 0.16
CA SER A 262 -25.84 5.47 -0.04
C SER A 262 -24.97 5.09 -1.24
N TYR A 263 -24.69 3.80 -1.44
CA TYR A 263 -23.99 3.31 -2.64
C TYR A 263 -24.78 3.58 -3.92
N ARG A 264 -26.08 3.28 -3.92
CA ARG A 264 -26.94 3.60 -5.10
C ARG A 264 -27.00 5.10 -5.37
N ALA A 265 -27.12 5.92 -4.32
CA ALA A 265 -27.12 7.37 -4.46
C ALA A 265 -25.77 7.91 -4.97
N LEU A 266 -24.64 7.31 -4.58
CA LEU A 266 -23.34 7.65 -5.15
C LEU A 266 -23.30 7.31 -6.64
N ALA A 267 -23.74 6.11 -7.03
CA ALA A 267 -23.82 5.72 -8.45
C ALA A 267 -24.68 6.70 -9.27
N GLU A 268 -25.89 7.03 -8.79
CA GLU A 268 -26.79 7.99 -9.45
C GLU A 268 -26.16 9.38 -9.60
N LYS A 269 -25.44 9.84 -8.58
CA LYS A 269 -24.73 11.13 -8.59
C LYS A 269 -23.54 11.12 -9.56
N MET A 270 -22.73 10.04 -9.56
CA MET A 270 -21.62 9.89 -10.50
C MET A 270 -22.10 9.83 -11.96
N GLU A 271 -23.24 9.20 -12.24
CA GLU A 271 -23.85 9.21 -13.57
C GLU A 271 -24.13 10.65 -14.08
N THR A 272 -24.38 11.61 -13.19
CA THR A 272 -24.58 13.02 -13.57
C THR A 272 -23.28 13.72 -14.01
N LEU A 273 -22.13 13.15 -13.70
CA LEU A 273 -20.82 13.69 -14.07
C LEU A 273 -20.30 13.09 -15.39
N LYS A 274 -20.95 12.08 -15.95
CA LYS A 274 -20.54 11.51 -17.24
C LYS A 274 -20.58 12.56 -18.35
N GLY A 275 -19.56 12.50 -19.22
CA GLY A 275 -19.38 13.48 -20.30
C GLY A 275 -18.82 14.82 -19.83
N THR A 276 -18.45 14.99 -18.57
CA THR A 276 -17.76 16.20 -18.07
C THR A 276 -16.25 16.08 -18.13
N CYS A 277 -15.71 14.88 -18.32
CA CYS A 277 -14.30 14.68 -18.57
C CYS A 277 -13.86 15.44 -19.81
N VAL A 278 -12.90 16.36 -19.65
CA VAL A 278 -12.36 17.15 -20.76
C VAL A 278 -11.05 16.58 -21.29
N ASN A 279 -10.50 15.59 -20.60
CA ASN A 279 -9.28 14.91 -20.95
C ASN A 279 -9.41 13.40 -20.71
N GLU A 280 -9.57 12.63 -21.77
CA GLU A 280 -9.62 11.17 -21.73
C GLU A 280 -8.22 10.52 -21.80
N GLU A 281 -7.17 11.34 -21.72
CA GLU A 281 -5.77 10.93 -21.78
C GLU A 281 -5.11 11.16 -20.42
N GLY A 282 -3.82 10.85 -20.28
CA GLY A 282 -3.12 10.94 -19.01
C GLY A 282 -2.84 12.37 -18.50
N LEU A 283 -2.32 12.49 -17.28
CA LEU A 283 -2.00 13.74 -16.60
C LEU A 283 -1.12 14.69 -17.42
N ALA A 284 -0.35 14.17 -18.41
CA ALA A 284 0.43 14.99 -19.32
C ALA A 284 -0.38 16.01 -20.12
N HIS A 285 -1.68 15.78 -20.28
CA HIS A 285 -2.61 16.61 -21.05
C HIS A 285 -3.45 17.56 -20.15
N VAL A 286 -3.22 17.50 -18.82
CA VAL A 286 -3.86 18.35 -17.84
C VAL A 286 -2.95 19.51 -17.45
N SER A 287 -3.49 20.71 -17.24
CA SER A 287 -2.71 21.87 -16.77
C SER A 287 -2.11 21.57 -15.39
N GLY A 288 -0.80 21.69 -15.21
CA GLY A 288 -0.10 21.31 -13.96
C GLY A 288 0.05 19.80 -13.74
N GLY A 289 -0.54 18.96 -14.60
CA GLY A 289 -0.58 17.51 -14.39
C GLY A 289 0.80 16.83 -14.40
N LYS A 290 1.77 17.34 -15.17
CA LYS A 290 3.16 16.81 -15.12
C LYS A 290 3.89 17.13 -13.83
N ASP A 291 3.63 18.30 -13.26
CA ASP A 291 4.24 18.70 -11.99
C ASP A 291 3.62 17.87 -10.85
N TYR A 292 2.28 17.74 -10.83
CA TYR A 292 1.58 16.83 -9.92
C TYR A 292 2.09 15.39 -10.06
N TYR A 293 2.16 14.85 -11.30
CA TYR A 293 2.66 13.49 -11.53
C TYR A 293 4.10 13.30 -11.03
N THR A 294 4.94 14.33 -11.11
CA THR A 294 6.31 14.26 -10.58
C THR A 294 6.33 14.10 -9.06
N LEU A 295 5.45 14.80 -8.34
CA LEU A 295 5.29 14.64 -6.89
C LEU A 295 4.68 13.28 -6.55
N LEU A 296 3.67 12.86 -7.29
CA LEU A 296 3.03 11.55 -7.12
C LEU A 296 4.01 10.40 -7.34
N VAL A 297 4.87 10.48 -8.38
CA VAL A 297 5.96 9.52 -8.61
C VAL A 297 6.93 9.49 -7.43
N ARG A 298 7.29 10.64 -6.87
CA ARG A 298 8.15 10.72 -5.69
C ARG A 298 7.50 10.06 -4.48
N GLN A 299 6.21 10.29 -4.25
CA GLN A 299 5.42 9.63 -3.19
C GLN A 299 5.36 8.12 -3.41
N ALA A 300 4.99 7.69 -4.63
CA ALA A 300 4.84 6.28 -4.96
C ALA A 300 6.15 5.50 -4.91
N THR A 301 7.26 6.11 -5.31
CA THR A 301 8.55 5.39 -5.45
C THR A 301 9.51 5.57 -4.28
N GLY A 302 9.32 6.59 -3.45
CA GLY A 302 10.26 6.93 -2.38
C GLY A 302 11.64 7.41 -2.86
N THR A 303 11.78 7.83 -4.14
CA THR A 303 13.01 8.37 -4.72
C THR A 303 12.83 9.81 -5.19
N LYS A 304 13.91 10.58 -5.25
CA LYS A 304 13.92 11.95 -5.78
C LYS A 304 14.19 12.01 -7.29
N ASP A 305 14.35 10.86 -7.94
CA ASP A 305 14.60 10.78 -9.36
C ASP A 305 13.41 11.32 -10.19
N ALA A 306 13.69 12.18 -11.15
CA ALA A 306 12.68 12.66 -12.08
C ALA A 306 12.12 11.51 -12.96
N PRO A 307 10.84 11.57 -13.41
CA PRO A 307 10.22 10.50 -14.21
C PRO A 307 11.03 10.06 -15.43
N LEU A 308 11.72 10.98 -16.10
CA LEU A 308 12.58 10.63 -17.25
C LEU A 308 13.84 9.87 -16.83
N MET A 309 14.41 10.14 -15.67
CA MET A 309 15.54 9.39 -15.13
C MET A 309 15.09 7.97 -14.76
N LEU A 310 13.94 7.83 -14.09
CA LEU A 310 13.34 6.52 -13.81
C LEU A 310 13.08 5.73 -15.09
N SER A 311 12.52 6.36 -16.12
CA SER A 311 12.32 5.73 -17.44
C SER A 311 13.63 5.20 -18.05
N TYR A 312 14.75 5.89 -17.84
CA TYR A 312 16.08 5.42 -18.27
C TYR A 312 16.53 4.20 -17.45
N ARG A 313 16.45 4.27 -16.12
CA ARG A 313 16.83 3.16 -15.21
C ARG A 313 15.99 1.90 -15.49
N ILE A 314 14.68 2.04 -15.65
CA ILE A 314 13.74 0.96 -16.00
C ILE A 314 14.18 0.28 -17.31
N ARG A 315 14.47 1.07 -18.34
CA ARG A 315 14.92 0.54 -19.63
C ARG A 315 16.25 -0.20 -19.51
N GLN A 316 17.24 0.34 -18.79
CA GLN A 316 18.55 -0.29 -18.61
C GLN A 316 18.42 -1.65 -17.91
N GLN A 317 17.58 -1.75 -16.87
CA GLN A 317 17.35 -3.04 -16.20
C GLN A 317 16.64 -4.02 -17.12
N ARG A 318 15.61 -3.59 -17.86
CA ARG A 318 14.92 -4.44 -18.84
C ARG A 318 15.88 -5.01 -19.90
N GLU A 319 16.76 -4.17 -20.46
CA GLU A 319 17.77 -4.61 -21.42
C GLU A 319 18.74 -5.62 -20.80
N THR A 320 19.14 -5.42 -19.54
CA THR A 320 19.98 -6.35 -18.79
C THR A 320 19.29 -7.70 -18.60
N ASP A 321 18.04 -7.70 -18.12
CA ASP A 321 17.27 -8.90 -17.87
C ASP A 321 17.01 -9.70 -19.16
N MET A 322 16.67 -9.04 -20.26
CA MET A 322 16.52 -9.65 -21.58
C MET A 322 17.85 -10.26 -22.08
N GLY A 323 18.98 -9.60 -21.82
CA GLY A 323 20.31 -10.09 -22.13
C GLY A 323 20.65 -11.37 -21.37
N ILE A 324 20.31 -11.43 -20.07
CA ILE A 324 20.49 -12.63 -19.23
C ILE A 324 19.65 -13.79 -19.77
N MET A 325 18.35 -13.56 -20.01
CA MET A 325 17.46 -14.60 -20.56
C MET A 325 17.95 -15.11 -21.91
N THR A 326 18.37 -14.22 -22.81
CA THR A 326 18.90 -14.57 -24.13
C THR A 326 20.14 -15.47 -24.00
N SER A 327 21.04 -15.14 -23.07
CA SER A 327 22.25 -15.92 -22.80
C SER A 327 21.93 -17.32 -22.26
N LEU A 328 20.96 -17.41 -21.35
CA LEU A 328 20.52 -18.71 -20.79
C LEU A 328 19.85 -19.57 -21.86
N PHE A 329 18.98 -19.02 -22.71
CA PHE A 329 18.36 -19.77 -23.81
C PHE A 329 19.38 -20.22 -24.88
N ALA A 330 20.42 -19.44 -25.11
CA ALA A 330 21.51 -19.83 -26.01
C ALA A 330 22.37 -20.96 -25.43
N ALA A 331 22.57 -20.98 -24.12
CA ALA A 331 23.32 -22.02 -23.41
C ALA A 331 22.53 -23.33 -23.29
N ASP A 332 21.20 -23.26 -23.08
CA ASP A 332 20.32 -24.43 -23.02
C ASP A 332 19.07 -24.21 -23.91
N PRO A 333 19.06 -24.73 -25.15
CA PRO A 333 17.90 -24.62 -26.05
C PRO A 333 16.61 -25.31 -25.55
N THR A 334 16.68 -26.17 -24.53
CA THR A 334 15.50 -26.82 -23.94
C THR A 334 14.83 -25.96 -22.88
N LEU A 335 15.50 -24.94 -22.38
CA LEU A 335 15.07 -24.13 -21.26
C LEU A 335 13.72 -23.43 -21.50
N ALA A 336 13.49 -22.93 -22.72
CA ALA A 336 12.21 -22.32 -23.10
C ALA A 336 11.03 -23.29 -22.95
N SER A 337 11.22 -24.56 -23.38
CA SER A 337 10.20 -25.61 -23.24
C SER A 337 10.00 -25.99 -21.77
N ARG A 338 11.06 -26.01 -20.97
CA ARG A 338 10.98 -26.27 -19.53
C ARG A 338 10.24 -25.15 -18.80
N CYS A 339 10.52 -23.89 -19.14
CA CYS A 339 9.78 -22.76 -18.58
C CYS A 339 8.27 -22.85 -18.90
N ALA A 340 7.92 -23.15 -20.16
CA ALA A 340 6.52 -23.26 -20.58
C ALA A 340 5.78 -24.45 -19.95
N GLY A 341 6.50 -25.52 -19.66
CA GLY A 341 5.94 -26.76 -19.09
C GLY A 341 6.11 -26.92 -17.59
N TYR A 342 6.75 -25.96 -16.91
CA TYR A 342 6.97 -26.08 -15.48
C TYR A 342 5.65 -26.03 -14.70
N GLN A 343 5.52 -26.96 -13.77
CA GLN A 343 4.41 -27.05 -12.83
C GLN A 343 4.98 -27.10 -11.41
N TYR A 344 4.58 -26.17 -10.58
CA TYR A 344 4.86 -26.26 -9.15
C TYR A 344 3.88 -27.23 -8.51
N GLU A 345 4.40 -28.28 -7.86
CA GLU A 345 3.57 -29.43 -7.45
C GLU A 345 2.72 -29.15 -6.21
N GLN A 346 3.22 -28.29 -5.29
CA GLN A 346 2.46 -27.93 -4.08
C GLN A 346 1.28 -27.05 -4.46
N SER A 347 0.09 -27.37 -3.94
CA SER A 347 -1.15 -26.61 -4.15
C SER A 347 -1.79 -26.11 -2.85
N ASP A 348 -1.26 -26.55 -1.69
CA ASP A 348 -1.73 -26.12 -0.38
C ASP A 348 -1.00 -24.82 0.02
N PRO A 349 -1.71 -23.69 0.16
CA PRO A 349 -1.10 -22.41 0.47
C PRO A 349 -0.43 -22.36 1.86
N GLU A 350 -0.95 -23.09 2.85
CA GLU A 350 -0.32 -23.19 4.19
C GLU A 350 1.02 -23.91 4.12
N LEU A 351 1.12 -24.97 3.31
CA LEU A 351 2.39 -25.67 3.09
C LEU A 351 3.38 -24.85 2.27
N MET A 352 2.90 -24.00 1.35
CA MET A 352 3.75 -23.03 0.64
C MET A 352 4.34 -22.01 1.61
N LEU A 353 3.51 -21.44 2.49
CA LEU A 353 3.93 -20.47 3.50
C LEU A 353 4.98 -21.09 4.45
N ALA A 354 4.75 -22.31 4.93
CA ALA A 354 5.70 -23.01 5.80
C ALA A 354 7.03 -23.31 5.09
N SER A 355 6.99 -23.65 3.80
CA SER A 355 8.20 -23.89 3.00
C SER A 355 9.02 -22.61 2.80
N LEU A 356 8.37 -21.49 2.57
CA LEU A 356 9.01 -20.17 2.47
C LEU A 356 9.69 -19.78 3.78
N GLN A 357 8.99 -19.90 4.94
CA GLN A 357 9.57 -19.64 6.25
C GLN A 357 10.86 -20.45 6.49
N GLN A 358 10.91 -21.69 6.03
CA GLN A 358 12.11 -22.52 6.14
C GLN A 358 13.21 -22.06 5.18
N ALA A 359 12.87 -21.75 3.93
CA ALA A 359 13.83 -21.43 2.88
C ALA A 359 14.60 -20.13 3.13
N ILE A 360 13.96 -19.13 3.72
CA ILE A 360 14.54 -17.79 3.92
C ILE A 360 15.56 -17.69 5.06
N THR A 361 15.66 -18.70 5.93
CA THR A 361 16.43 -18.66 7.19
C THR A 361 17.91 -18.33 7.05
N LYS A 362 18.50 -18.55 5.87
CA LYS A 362 19.89 -18.24 5.59
C LYS A 362 20.11 -16.76 5.27
N ASP A 363 19.16 -16.17 4.57
CA ASP A 363 19.32 -14.86 3.94
C ASP A 363 18.53 -13.75 4.67
N PHE A 364 17.67 -14.13 5.61
CA PHE A 364 16.81 -13.21 6.36
C PHE A 364 16.85 -13.48 7.86
N PRO A 365 16.72 -12.45 8.72
CA PRO A 365 16.60 -12.62 10.16
C PRO A 365 15.41 -13.51 10.56
N ALA A 366 15.59 -14.23 11.66
CA ALA A 366 14.54 -15.09 12.18
C ALA A 366 13.36 -14.26 12.70
N CYS A 367 12.16 -14.51 12.18
CA CYS A 367 10.92 -13.95 12.68
C CYS A 367 10.35 -14.88 13.75
N SER A 368 10.56 -14.53 15.02
CA SER A 368 10.06 -15.32 16.15
C SER A 368 8.81 -14.67 16.75
N GLY A 369 7.77 -15.49 17.01
CA GLY A 369 6.57 -15.04 17.70
C GLY A 369 5.46 -14.47 16.79
N ALA A 370 5.62 -14.48 15.46
CA ALA A 370 4.54 -14.20 14.54
C ALA A 370 3.85 -15.50 14.10
N PHE A 371 2.54 -15.52 14.25
CA PHE A 371 1.68 -16.55 13.69
C PHE A 371 1.09 -16.02 12.39
N ALA A 372 1.03 -16.86 11.38
CA ALA A 372 0.44 -16.52 10.09
C ALA A 372 -0.50 -17.65 9.67
N SER A 373 -1.69 -17.29 9.24
CA SER A 373 -2.67 -18.19 8.65
C SER A 373 -3.13 -17.68 7.30
N ILE A 374 -3.67 -18.56 6.47
CA ILE A 374 -4.23 -18.18 5.18
C ILE A 374 -5.73 -18.38 5.19
N SER A 375 -6.47 -17.33 4.85
CA SER A 375 -7.92 -17.35 4.70
C SER A 375 -8.31 -17.16 3.25
N VAL A 376 -9.35 -17.88 2.81
CA VAL A 376 -9.93 -17.66 1.48
C VAL A 376 -10.80 -16.42 1.49
N VAL A 377 -10.63 -15.56 0.50
CA VAL A 377 -11.48 -14.38 0.30
C VAL A 377 -12.94 -14.84 0.10
N ASP A 378 -13.86 -14.16 0.74
CA ASP A 378 -15.30 -14.39 0.58
C ASP A 378 -15.73 -14.27 -0.90
N ASP A 379 -16.58 -15.17 -1.36
CA ASP A 379 -17.04 -15.24 -2.76
C ASP A 379 -17.64 -13.89 -3.25
N TYR A 380 -18.23 -13.13 -2.34
CA TYR A 380 -18.81 -11.83 -2.65
C TYR A 380 -17.74 -10.78 -2.97
N LEU A 381 -16.59 -10.82 -2.28
CA LEU A 381 -15.45 -9.93 -2.52
C LEU A 381 -14.53 -10.39 -3.66
N ALA A 382 -14.57 -11.67 -4.01
CA ALA A 382 -13.65 -12.26 -4.98
C ALA A 382 -13.58 -11.52 -6.34
N PRO A 383 -14.67 -10.96 -6.91
CA PRO A 383 -14.58 -10.16 -8.13
C PRO A 383 -13.74 -8.88 -8.00
N TYR A 384 -13.67 -8.31 -6.80
CA TYR A 384 -13.15 -6.97 -6.54
C TYR A 384 -11.80 -6.96 -5.82
N THR A 385 -11.35 -8.10 -5.29
CA THR A 385 -10.08 -8.19 -4.56
C THR A 385 -8.94 -8.66 -5.43
N ALA A 386 -7.72 -8.39 -4.98
CA ALA A 386 -6.46 -8.89 -5.52
C ALA A 386 -6.37 -10.43 -5.45
N PRO A 387 -5.36 -11.06 -6.10
CA PRO A 387 -5.06 -12.49 -5.96
C PRO A 387 -4.77 -12.93 -4.53
N ALA A 388 -4.11 -12.08 -3.75
CA ALA A 388 -4.02 -12.16 -2.30
C ALA A 388 -3.79 -10.77 -1.71
N PHE A 389 -3.94 -10.63 -0.40
CA PHE A 389 -3.55 -9.44 0.35
C PHE A 389 -3.29 -9.78 1.81
N TYR A 390 -2.37 -9.05 2.41
CA TYR A 390 -2.12 -9.07 3.84
C TYR A 390 -2.78 -7.84 4.48
N LEU A 391 -3.68 -8.08 5.44
CA LEU A 391 -4.22 -7.00 6.25
C LEU A 391 -3.26 -6.73 7.42
N VAL A 392 -2.65 -5.54 7.43
CA VAL A 392 -1.66 -5.17 8.42
C VAL A 392 -2.25 -5.24 9.82
N ALA A 393 -1.61 -6.02 10.69
CA ALA A 393 -2.03 -6.16 12.07
C ALA A 393 -1.78 -4.87 12.90
N PRO A 394 -2.59 -4.60 13.94
CA PRO A 394 -2.36 -3.46 14.83
C PRO A 394 -0.97 -3.50 15.46
N ILE A 395 -0.36 -2.33 15.67
CA ILE A 395 1.02 -2.22 16.16
C ILE A 395 1.20 -2.78 17.58
N ASP A 396 0.16 -2.83 18.36
CA ASP A 396 0.12 -3.41 19.71
C ASP A 396 -0.34 -4.88 19.75
N ASP A 397 -0.70 -5.46 18.57
CA ASP A 397 -1.15 -6.86 18.43
C ASP A 397 -0.69 -7.47 17.09
N TYR A 398 0.59 -7.28 16.75
CA TYR A 398 1.17 -7.67 15.45
C TYR A 398 1.60 -9.14 15.38
N GLN A 399 1.29 -9.96 16.38
CA GLN A 399 1.73 -11.36 16.42
C GLN A 399 0.79 -12.30 15.67
N ASP A 400 -0.50 -11.97 15.58
CA ASP A 400 -1.50 -12.78 14.89
C ASP A 400 -1.84 -12.16 13.54
N ASN A 401 -1.51 -12.86 12.46
CA ASN A 401 -1.57 -12.34 11.10
C ASN A 401 -2.39 -13.25 10.18
N VAL A 402 -3.14 -12.64 9.27
CA VAL A 402 -3.95 -13.35 8.27
C VAL A 402 -3.60 -12.85 6.88
N ILE A 403 -3.28 -13.78 5.98
CA ILE A 403 -3.14 -13.52 4.55
C ILE A 403 -4.45 -13.99 3.89
N TYR A 404 -5.09 -13.11 3.16
CA TYR A 404 -6.28 -13.43 2.38
C TYR A 404 -5.88 -13.82 0.97
N TYR A 405 -6.45 -14.90 0.46
CA TYR A 405 -6.14 -15.44 -0.84
C TYR A 405 -7.41 -15.66 -1.66
N ASN A 406 -7.39 -15.20 -2.91
CA ASN A 406 -8.49 -15.26 -3.86
C ASN A 406 -8.23 -16.32 -4.96
N PRO A 407 -8.79 -17.53 -4.83
CA PRO A 407 -8.55 -18.60 -5.80
C PRO A 407 -8.97 -18.26 -7.23
N SER A 408 -9.93 -17.35 -7.41
CA SER A 408 -10.45 -16.96 -8.73
C SER A 408 -9.48 -16.13 -9.56
N LYS A 409 -8.49 -15.51 -8.90
CA LYS A 409 -7.52 -14.59 -9.52
C LYS A 409 -6.15 -15.21 -9.75
N VAL A 410 -5.84 -16.34 -9.13
CA VAL A 410 -4.55 -17.04 -9.24
C VAL A 410 -4.52 -17.91 -10.50
N SER A 411 -3.43 -17.83 -11.26
CA SER A 411 -3.30 -18.52 -12.55
C SER A 411 -2.71 -19.94 -12.45
N GLY A 412 -2.12 -20.30 -11.31
CA GLY A 412 -1.51 -21.62 -11.06
C GLY A 412 -0.68 -21.64 -9.77
N ASN A 413 -0.21 -22.82 -9.38
CA ASN A 413 0.48 -23.02 -8.10
C ASN A 413 1.77 -22.21 -7.95
N LEU A 414 2.55 -22.00 -9.02
CA LEU A 414 3.75 -21.17 -8.95
C LEU A 414 3.41 -19.70 -8.74
N ASP A 415 2.38 -19.23 -9.41
CA ASP A 415 1.84 -17.88 -9.24
C ASP A 415 1.35 -17.67 -7.78
N LEU A 416 0.64 -18.65 -7.23
CA LEU A 416 0.25 -18.66 -5.82
C LEU A 416 1.45 -18.65 -4.88
N PHE A 417 2.49 -19.45 -5.16
CA PHE A 417 3.70 -19.51 -4.33
C PHE A 417 4.41 -18.17 -4.26
N THR A 418 4.61 -17.50 -5.41
CA THR A 418 5.26 -16.18 -5.45
C THR A 418 4.39 -15.09 -4.83
N THR A 419 3.05 -15.19 -4.99
CA THR A 419 2.10 -14.28 -4.33
C THR A 419 2.12 -14.47 -2.80
N ILE A 420 2.19 -15.71 -2.29
CA ILE A 420 2.33 -15.96 -0.84
C ILE A 420 3.69 -15.44 -0.33
N ALA A 421 4.74 -15.48 -1.14
CA ALA A 421 6.02 -14.87 -0.76
C ALA A 421 5.91 -13.35 -0.67
N HIS A 422 5.15 -12.72 -1.58
CA HIS A 422 4.86 -11.28 -1.59
C HIS A 422 4.07 -10.83 -0.34
N GLU A 423 2.98 -11.53 -0.03
CA GLU A 423 2.09 -11.16 1.09
C GLU A 423 2.61 -11.63 2.46
N GLY A 424 3.28 -12.79 2.49
CA GLY A 424 3.68 -13.47 3.72
C GLY A 424 5.16 -13.40 4.04
N PHE A 425 5.88 -14.52 3.76
CA PHE A 425 7.31 -14.67 4.06
C PHE A 425 8.13 -14.80 2.77
N PRO A 426 9.12 -13.88 2.58
CA PRO A 426 9.54 -12.77 3.44
C PRO A 426 8.94 -11.39 3.05
N GLY A 427 7.70 -11.33 2.53
CA GLY A 427 7.04 -10.14 2.02
C GLY A 427 6.43 -9.23 3.09
N HIS A 428 5.22 -8.71 2.83
CA HIS A 428 4.56 -7.68 3.64
C HIS A 428 4.41 -8.03 5.11
N LEU A 429 3.86 -9.23 5.42
CA LEU A 429 3.69 -9.70 6.80
C LEU A 429 5.03 -9.73 7.53
N TYR A 430 6.04 -10.35 6.90
CA TYR A 430 7.36 -10.45 7.50
C TYR A 430 8.00 -9.07 7.72
N GLN A 431 7.94 -8.17 6.71
CA GLN A 431 8.47 -6.82 6.82
C GLN A 431 7.82 -6.06 7.99
N THR A 432 6.49 -6.09 8.09
CA THR A 432 5.73 -5.41 9.13
C THR A 432 6.10 -5.92 10.52
N VAL A 433 6.01 -7.24 10.74
CA VAL A 433 6.31 -7.87 12.04
C VAL A 433 7.75 -7.63 12.45
N MET A 434 8.70 -7.73 11.52
CA MET A 434 10.11 -7.49 11.82
C MET A 434 10.39 -6.03 12.18
N SER A 435 9.85 -5.08 11.43
CA SER A 435 10.01 -3.65 11.74
C SER A 435 9.44 -3.31 13.12
N TYR A 436 8.27 -3.83 13.47
CA TYR A 436 7.70 -3.65 14.82
C TYR A 436 8.54 -4.34 15.89
N SER A 437 9.04 -5.55 15.64
CA SER A 437 9.88 -6.28 16.59
C SER A 437 11.23 -5.59 16.86
N TYR A 438 11.75 -4.84 15.90
CA TYR A 438 12.93 -3.98 16.05
C TYR A 438 12.60 -2.61 16.67
N GLY A 439 11.33 -2.38 17.04
CA GLY A 439 10.88 -1.19 17.75
C GLY A 439 10.72 0.02 16.83
N LEU A 440 10.13 -0.17 15.67
CA LEU A 440 9.70 0.96 14.83
C LEU A 440 8.87 1.94 15.66
N GLU A 441 9.19 3.21 15.60
CA GLU A 441 8.45 4.23 16.33
C GLU A 441 7.01 4.31 15.83
N ASN A 442 6.05 4.36 16.76
CA ASN A 442 4.62 4.30 16.45
C ASN A 442 4.19 5.35 15.42
N VAL A 443 4.75 6.56 15.46
CA VAL A 443 4.44 7.60 14.47
C VAL A 443 4.85 7.19 13.05
N ARG A 444 5.91 6.39 12.89
CA ARG A 444 6.37 5.91 11.58
C ARG A 444 5.45 4.87 10.98
N SER A 445 4.73 4.09 11.78
CA SER A 445 3.72 3.15 11.29
C SER A 445 2.53 3.85 10.61
N MET A 446 2.35 5.15 10.90
CA MET A 446 1.31 5.98 10.29
C MET A 446 1.73 6.59 8.94
N LEU A 447 3.01 6.45 8.55
CA LEU A 447 3.54 7.05 7.32
C LEU A 447 3.51 6.04 6.17
N SER A 448 3.08 6.51 5.01
CA SER A 448 3.02 5.66 3.80
C SER A 448 4.26 5.86 2.92
N PHE A 449 4.99 4.78 2.70
CA PHE A 449 6.12 4.70 1.75
C PHE A 449 5.90 3.54 0.76
N PRO A 450 4.99 3.68 -0.22
CA PRO A 450 4.59 2.57 -1.09
C PRO A 450 5.77 1.95 -1.84
N GLY A 451 6.73 2.75 -2.32
CA GLY A 451 7.93 2.25 -2.99
C GLY A 451 8.82 1.39 -2.09
N PHE A 452 8.82 1.67 -0.78
CA PHE A 452 9.53 0.84 0.19
C PHE A 452 8.75 -0.46 0.46
N THR A 453 7.46 -0.39 0.75
CA THR A 453 6.66 -1.56 1.14
C THR A 453 6.39 -2.49 -0.04
N GLU A 454 5.89 -1.96 -1.15
CA GLU A 454 5.62 -2.74 -2.38
C GLU A 454 6.91 -3.14 -3.10
N GLY A 455 7.90 -2.25 -3.08
CA GLY A 455 9.22 -2.55 -3.64
C GLY A 455 9.92 -3.69 -2.91
N TRP A 456 9.80 -3.74 -1.56
CA TRP A 456 10.28 -4.88 -0.77
C TRP A 456 9.57 -6.16 -1.14
N ALA A 457 8.23 -6.15 -1.12
CA ALA A 457 7.43 -7.32 -1.44
C ALA A 457 7.70 -7.84 -2.87
N THR A 458 7.83 -6.93 -3.85
CA THR A 458 8.24 -7.28 -5.21
C THR A 458 9.66 -7.83 -5.27
N TYR A 459 10.60 -7.24 -4.52
CA TYR A 459 11.99 -7.72 -4.46
C TYR A 459 12.07 -9.14 -3.92
N VAL A 460 11.33 -9.46 -2.86
CA VAL A 460 11.33 -10.80 -2.28
C VAL A 460 10.50 -11.80 -3.09
N GLU A 461 9.45 -11.35 -3.77
CA GLU A 461 8.72 -12.14 -4.76
C GLU A 461 9.65 -12.60 -5.90
N MET A 462 10.49 -11.70 -6.44
CA MET A 462 11.51 -12.05 -7.42
C MET A 462 12.50 -13.09 -6.90
N ILE A 463 12.97 -12.94 -5.67
CA ILE A 463 13.88 -13.92 -5.03
C ILE A 463 13.19 -15.26 -4.81
N SER A 464 11.89 -15.29 -4.56
CA SER A 464 11.16 -16.51 -4.21
C SER A 464 11.19 -17.60 -5.30
N TYR A 465 11.39 -17.23 -6.56
CA TYR A 465 11.62 -18.23 -7.63
C TYR A 465 12.78 -19.16 -7.31
N HIS A 466 13.84 -18.67 -6.64
CA HIS A 466 15.00 -19.46 -6.22
C HIS A 466 14.72 -20.35 -5.00
N TYR A 467 13.62 -20.11 -4.29
CA TYR A 467 13.15 -20.95 -3.17
C TYR A 467 12.13 -22.02 -3.58
N ALA A 468 11.64 -21.97 -4.82
CA ALA A 468 10.64 -22.93 -5.34
C ALA A 468 11.18 -24.32 -5.70
N GLY A 469 12.45 -24.61 -5.37
CA GLY A 469 13.07 -25.93 -5.60
C GLY A 469 13.34 -26.27 -7.06
N MET A 470 13.28 -25.32 -7.96
CA MET A 470 13.63 -25.49 -9.37
C MET A 470 15.13 -25.28 -9.63
N ASP A 471 15.63 -25.67 -10.79
CA ASP A 471 17.02 -25.38 -11.14
C ASP A 471 17.25 -23.86 -11.37
N GLU A 472 18.47 -23.43 -11.08
CA GLU A 472 18.85 -22.02 -11.07
C GLU A 472 18.58 -21.28 -12.39
N SER A 473 18.82 -21.94 -13.54
CA SER A 473 18.58 -21.32 -14.85
C SER A 473 17.08 -21.10 -15.10
N LEU A 474 16.25 -22.03 -14.66
CA LEU A 474 14.79 -21.93 -14.77
C LEU A 474 14.27 -20.81 -13.84
N ALA A 475 14.70 -20.79 -12.58
CA ALA A 475 14.35 -19.75 -11.61
C ALA A 475 14.73 -18.36 -12.14
N THR A 476 15.97 -18.20 -12.61
CA THR A 476 16.46 -16.94 -13.18
C THR A 476 15.62 -16.48 -14.38
N VAL A 477 15.28 -17.37 -15.33
CA VAL A 477 14.46 -16.97 -16.49
C VAL A 477 13.08 -16.52 -16.06
N LEU A 478 12.45 -17.20 -15.11
CA LEU A 478 11.10 -16.84 -14.63
C LEU A 478 11.12 -15.51 -13.87
N GLU A 479 12.10 -15.30 -12.99
CA GLU A 479 12.35 -14.03 -12.31
C GLU A 479 12.55 -12.90 -13.32
N LYS A 480 13.48 -13.04 -14.27
CA LYS A 480 13.78 -11.98 -15.24
C LYS A 480 12.61 -11.70 -16.20
N ASN A 481 11.86 -12.72 -16.56
CA ASN A 481 10.64 -12.55 -17.35
C ASN A 481 9.59 -11.72 -16.60
N TYR A 482 9.42 -11.94 -15.29
CA TYR A 482 8.49 -11.17 -14.47
C TYR A 482 8.97 -9.71 -14.32
N SER A 483 10.27 -9.50 -14.06
CA SER A 483 10.89 -8.18 -14.05
C SER A 483 10.67 -7.42 -15.38
N VAL A 484 10.89 -8.08 -16.54
CA VAL A 484 10.62 -7.47 -17.85
C VAL A 484 9.15 -7.05 -17.96
N ILE A 485 8.19 -7.91 -17.58
CA ILE A 485 6.76 -7.59 -17.64
C ILE A 485 6.44 -6.34 -16.81
N LEU A 486 6.84 -6.28 -15.54
CA LEU A 486 6.61 -5.12 -14.69
C LEU A 486 7.26 -3.85 -15.25
N SER A 487 8.44 -3.98 -15.85
CA SER A 487 9.14 -2.86 -16.49
C SER A 487 8.36 -2.23 -17.65
N LEU A 488 7.54 -3.04 -18.36
CA LEU A 488 6.69 -2.53 -19.45
C LEU A 488 5.57 -1.67 -18.91
N TYR A 489 4.90 -2.11 -17.85
CA TYR A 489 3.85 -1.33 -17.18
C TYR A 489 4.40 -0.02 -16.60
N ALA A 490 5.51 -0.08 -15.87
CA ALA A 490 6.17 1.11 -15.33
C ALA A 490 6.64 2.09 -16.43
N THR A 491 7.06 1.60 -17.59
CA THR A 491 7.40 2.45 -18.74
C THR A 491 6.16 3.09 -19.36
N ALA A 492 5.07 2.34 -19.48
CA ALA A 492 3.80 2.83 -20.02
C ALA A 492 3.18 3.89 -19.11
N ASP A 493 3.28 3.74 -17.80
CA ASP A 493 2.81 4.71 -16.80
C ASP A 493 3.47 6.09 -17.02
N ILE A 494 4.80 6.14 -17.06
CA ILE A 494 5.54 7.38 -17.40
C ILE A 494 5.22 7.85 -18.82
N GLY A 495 5.01 6.91 -19.75
CA GLY A 495 4.63 7.20 -21.13
C GLY A 495 3.31 7.96 -21.21
N ILE A 496 2.29 7.48 -20.53
CA ILE A 496 0.94 8.03 -20.52
C ILE A 496 0.90 9.33 -19.73
N HIS A 497 1.30 9.32 -18.46
CA HIS A 497 1.10 10.43 -17.54
C HIS A 497 2.13 11.56 -17.64
N TYR A 498 3.34 11.27 -18.17
CA TYR A 498 4.39 12.29 -18.29
C TYR A 498 4.72 12.66 -19.72
N ARG A 499 4.77 11.67 -20.64
CA ARG A 499 5.09 11.92 -22.07
C ARG A 499 3.87 12.16 -22.93
N GLY A 500 2.66 11.83 -22.45
CA GLY A 500 1.39 12.01 -23.14
C GLY A 500 1.13 10.96 -24.22
N TRP A 501 1.50 9.71 -23.96
CA TRP A 501 1.18 8.62 -24.90
C TRP A 501 -0.33 8.38 -24.95
N ASP A 502 -0.81 8.27 -26.18
CA ASP A 502 -2.15 7.75 -26.49
C ASP A 502 -2.14 6.21 -26.58
N VAL A 503 -3.31 5.63 -26.81
CA VAL A 503 -3.48 4.16 -26.99
C VAL A 503 -2.62 3.63 -28.15
N ALA A 504 -2.46 4.39 -29.26
CA ALA A 504 -1.72 3.93 -30.41
C ALA A 504 -0.20 3.87 -30.12
N GLN A 505 0.31 4.85 -29.42
CA GLN A 505 1.72 4.89 -28.97
C GLN A 505 1.99 3.80 -27.94
N THR A 506 1.05 3.57 -27.00
CA THR A 506 1.12 2.48 -26.03
C THR A 506 1.10 1.12 -26.72
N LEU A 507 0.22 0.91 -27.71
CA LEU A 507 0.18 -0.31 -28.53
C LEU A 507 1.49 -0.52 -29.30
N SER A 508 2.05 0.55 -29.89
CA SER A 508 3.34 0.47 -30.59
C SER A 508 4.44 0.01 -29.66
N PHE A 509 4.50 0.57 -28.45
CA PHE A 509 5.50 0.19 -27.43
C PHE A 509 5.35 -1.28 -27.01
N PHE A 510 4.17 -1.73 -26.63
CA PHE A 510 3.95 -3.12 -26.20
C PHE A 510 4.19 -4.13 -27.34
N SER A 511 3.93 -3.72 -28.62
CA SER A 511 4.17 -4.56 -29.79
C SER A 511 5.65 -4.89 -30.02
N GLU A 512 6.58 -4.02 -29.61
CA GLU A 512 8.03 -4.28 -29.64
C GLU A 512 8.43 -5.48 -28.78
N TYR A 513 7.61 -5.80 -27.77
CA TYR A 513 7.79 -6.91 -26.83
C TYR A 513 6.85 -8.10 -27.09
N GLY A 514 6.20 -8.12 -28.27
CA GLY A 514 5.35 -9.23 -28.70
C GLY A 514 3.90 -9.18 -28.18
N ILE A 515 3.48 -8.07 -27.57
CA ILE A 515 2.13 -7.85 -27.07
C ILE A 515 1.40 -6.93 -28.06
N SER A 516 0.74 -7.54 -29.05
CA SER A 516 0.13 -6.81 -30.17
C SER A 516 -1.41 -6.89 -30.21
N ASP A 517 -2.03 -7.54 -29.23
CA ASP A 517 -3.48 -7.59 -29.08
C ASP A 517 -3.97 -6.21 -28.62
N ARG A 518 -4.73 -5.55 -29.48
CA ARG A 518 -5.22 -4.20 -29.25
C ARG A 518 -6.16 -4.10 -28.03
N GLU A 519 -7.06 -5.06 -27.88
CA GLU A 519 -8.01 -5.07 -26.75
C GLU A 519 -7.25 -5.19 -25.42
N VAL A 520 -6.25 -6.07 -25.36
CA VAL A 520 -5.41 -6.23 -24.17
C VAL A 520 -4.66 -4.94 -23.85
N VAL A 521 -4.11 -4.26 -24.85
CA VAL A 521 -3.34 -3.02 -24.60
C VAL A 521 -4.28 -1.86 -24.25
N GLU A 522 -5.49 -1.80 -24.80
CA GLU A 522 -6.51 -0.82 -24.40
C GLU A 522 -6.93 -1.04 -22.93
N GLU A 523 -7.11 -2.29 -22.50
CA GLU A 523 -7.38 -2.62 -21.08
C GLU A 523 -6.22 -2.15 -20.19
N ILE A 524 -4.96 -2.41 -20.56
CA ILE A 524 -3.76 -1.95 -19.85
C ILE A 524 -3.72 -0.41 -19.79
N TYR A 525 -3.99 0.25 -20.92
CA TYR A 525 -4.00 1.71 -21.00
C TYR A 525 -5.03 2.32 -20.04
N GLN A 526 -6.25 1.81 -20.03
CA GLN A 526 -7.32 2.29 -19.14
C GLN A 526 -7.00 2.06 -17.66
N MET A 527 -6.39 0.93 -17.34
CA MET A 527 -5.99 0.60 -15.97
C MET A 527 -4.88 1.55 -15.48
N ILE A 528 -3.87 1.83 -16.31
CA ILE A 528 -2.82 2.79 -15.97
C ILE A 528 -3.39 4.21 -15.88
N LEU A 529 -4.30 4.56 -16.79
CA LEU A 529 -4.91 5.88 -16.84
C LEU A 529 -5.69 6.21 -15.56
N SER A 530 -6.35 5.21 -14.96
CA SER A 530 -7.18 5.38 -13.76
C SER A 530 -6.39 5.34 -12.44
N ASP A 531 -5.12 4.93 -12.46
CA ASP A 531 -4.30 4.82 -11.26
C ASP A 531 -2.83 5.22 -11.56
N PRO A 532 -2.55 6.54 -11.67
CA PRO A 532 -1.24 7.07 -12.02
C PRO A 532 -0.17 6.70 -10.99
N ALA A 533 1.02 6.36 -11.47
CA ALA A 533 2.20 5.94 -10.70
C ALA A 533 2.07 4.60 -9.97
N ASN A 534 0.94 3.90 -10.05
CA ASN A 534 0.71 2.65 -9.34
C ASN A 534 1.77 1.59 -9.66
N TYR A 535 2.10 1.38 -10.94
CA TYR A 535 3.11 0.37 -11.31
C TYR A 535 4.54 0.78 -10.95
N LEU A 536 4.78 2.06 -10.69
CA LEU A 536 6.11 2.55 -10.31
C LEU A 536 6.47 2.15 -8.88
N LYS A 537 5.53 2.10 -7.94
CA LYS A 537 5.82 1.70 -6.56
C LYS A 537 6.40 0.28 -6.50
N TYR A 538 5.87 -0.64 -7.31
CA TYR A 538 6.38 -2.02 -7.42
C TYR A 538 7.75 -2.07 -8.08
N TYR A 539 7.82 -1.60 -9.33
CA TYR A 539 9.01 -1.84 -10.14
C TYR A 539 10.18 -0.93 -9.77
N VAL A 540 9.95 0.36 -9.54
CA VAL A 540 11.02 1.27 -9.11
C VAL A 540 11.47 0.97 -7.69
N GLY A 541 10.53 0.61 -6.79
CA GLY A 541 10.87 0.13 -5.46
C GLY A 541 11.76 -1.12 -5.51
N TYR A 542 11.39 -2.13 -6.30
CA TYR A 542 12.23 -3.30 -6.57
C TYR A 542 13.62 -2.92 -7.08
N LEU A 543 13.70 -2.03 -8.08
CA LEU A 543 14.99 -1.57 -8.65
C LEU A 543 15.85 -0.87 -7.60
N SER A 544 15.24 -0.13 -6.68
CA SER A 544 15.97 0.58 -5.64
C SER A 544 16.59 -0.41 -4.65
N PHE A 545 15.85 -1.42 -4.17
CA PHE A 545 16.44 -2.48 -3.34
C PHE A 545 17.50 -3.28 -4.07
N LEU A 546 17.29 -3.61 -5.36
CA LEU A 546 18.28 -4.32 -6.16
C LEU A 546 19.57 -3.50 -6.34
N SER A 547 19.44 -2.19 -6.58
CA SER A 547 20.56 -1.26 -6.71
C SER A 547 21.37 -1.15 -5.43
N LEU A 548 20.69 -0.89 -4.30
CA LEU A 548 21.31 -0.81 -2.98
C LEU A 548 22.04 -2.10 -2.61
N ARG A 549 21.42 -3.26 -2.89
CA ARG A 549 22.08 -4.57 -2.67
C ARG A 549 23.39 -4.69 -3.46
N GLN A 550 23.37 -4.32 -4.74
CA GLN A 550 24.55 -4.39 -5.59
C GLN A 550 25.63 -3.40 -5.14
N GLU A 551 25.24 -2.20 -4.75
CA GLU A 551 26.13 -1.16 -4.27
C GLU A 551 26.81 -1.56 -2.96
N MET A 552 26.05 -1.99 -1.95
CA MET A 552 26.61 -2.44 -0.68
C MET A 552 27.52 -3.65 -0.85
N ALA A 553 27.15 -4.61 -1.72
CA ALA A 553 28.00 -5.75 -2.04
C ALA A 553 29.34 -5.36 -2.71
N ALA A 554 29.31 -4.35 -3.57
CA ALA A 554 30.51 -3.85 -4.24
C ALA A 554 31.40 -3.01 -3.30
N LYS A 555 30.80 -2.21 -2.41
CA LYS A 555 31.48 -1.30 -1.50
C LYS A 555 32.07 -2.01 -0.29
N TYR A 556 31.39 -3.02 0.22
CA TYR A 556 31.73 -3.76 1.44
C TYR A 556 31.86 -5.29 1.22
N PRO A 557 32.70 -5.75 0.26
CA PRO A 557 32.71 -7.17 -0.17
C PRO A 557 33.09 -8.15 0.95
N ASP A 558 33.82 -7.71 1.98
CA ASP A 558 34.31 -8.57 3.07
C ASP A 558 33.28 -8.75 4.20
N THR A 559 32.30 -7.85 4.31
CA THR A 559 31.29 -7.86 5.39
C THR A 559 29.86 -7.99 4.86
N PHE A 560 29.65 -7.79 3.57
CA PHE A 560 28.33 -7.92 2.97
C PHE A 560 27.85 -9.36 2.98
N THR A 561 26.64 -9.55 3.50
CA THR A 561 25.83 -10.76 3.31
C THR A 561 24.38 -10.33 3.05
N LEU A 562 23.59 -11.18 2.41
CA LEU A 562 22.15 -10.90 2.25
C LEU A 562 21.45 -10.77 3.61
N TYR A 563 21.88 -11.56 4.60
CA TYR A 563 21.35 -11.49 5.95
C TYR A 563 21.54 -10.10 6.58
N GLU A 564 22.76 -9.55 6.55
CA GLU A 564 23.04 -8.23 7.12
C GLU A 564 22.35 -7.11 6.34
N PHE A 565 22.26 -7.24 5.02
CA PHE A 565 21.54 -6.29 4.16
C PHE A 565 20.05 -6.26 4.51
N HIS A 566 19.39 -7.41 4.55
CA HIS A 566 17.97 -7.48 4.88
C HIS A 566 17.70 -7.06 6.34
N LYS A 567 18.60 -7.41 7.26
CA LYS A 567 18.50 -7.01 8.66
C LYS A 567 18.49 -5.48 8.81
N CYS A 568 19.43 -4.80 8.19
CA CYS A 568 19.52 -3.33 8.25
C CYS A 568 18.24 -2.67 7.70
N ILE A 569 17.72 -3.15 6.56
CA ILE A 569 16.47 -2.63 5.98
C ILE A 569 15.30 -2.76 6.96
N LEU A 570 15.16 -3.93 7.60
CA LEU A 570 14.06 -4.21 8.52
C LEU A 570 14.20 -3.45 9.85
N GLU A 571 15.43 -3.23 10.33
CA GLU A 571 15.72 -2.39 11.49
C GLU A 571 15.46 -0.90 11.21
N THR A 572 15.78 -0.44 10.00
CA THR A 572 15.49 0.93 9.57
C THR A 572 13.98 1.17 9.43
N GLY A 573 13.25 0.19 8.86
CA GLY A 573 11.82 0.30 8.58
C GLY A 573 11.49 1.27 7.43
N PRO A 574 10.20 1.47 7.10
CA PRO A 574 9.76 2.28 5.95
C PRO A 574 10.27 3.72 5.99
N THR A 575 10.95 4.15 4.91
CA THR A 575 11.49 5.48 4.70
C THR A 575 11.77 5.72 3.21
N SER A 576 12.29 6.89 2.83
CA SER A 576 12.78 7.14 1.47
C SER A 576 14.05 6.34 1.17
N PHE A 577 14.30 6.04 -0.11
CA PHE A 577 15.48 5.27 -0.50
C PHE A 577 16.79 6.04 -0.31
N ASP A 578 16.77 7.37 -0.34
CA ASP A 578 17.96 8.18 -0.06
C ASP A 578 18.38 8.01 1.41
N LEU A 579 17.42 8.08 2.35
CA LEU A 579 17.69 7.83 3.77
C LEU A 579 18.07 6.37 4.06
N LEU A 580 17.45 5.42 3.36
CA LEU A 580 17.82 4.01 3.49
C LEU A 580 19.25 3.74 3.02
N GLU A 581 19.70 4.40 1.95
CA GLU A 581 21.09 4.31 1.45
C GLU A 581 22.09 4.79 2.50
N GLU A 582 21.81 5.93 3.15
CA GLU A 582 22.64 6.48 4.23
C GLU A 582 22.73 5.50 5.42
N GLU A 583 21.60 4.94 5.84
CA GLU A 583 21.56 3.97 6.96
C GLU A 583 22.30 2.66 6.63
N LEU A 584 22.15 2.15 5.41
CA LEU A 584 22.90 0.98 4.94
C LEU A 584 24.40 1.24 4.92
N ASP A 585 24.82 2.41 4.43
CA ASP A 585 26.23 2.79 4.37
C ASP A 585 26.84 2.87 5.77
N ASP A 586 26.19 3.55 6.68
CA ASP A 586 26.60 3.65 8.09
C ASP A 586 26.61 2.28 8.78
N TYR A 587 25.65 1.42 8.50
CA TYR A 587 25.58 0.07 9.05
C TYR A 587 26.78 -0.78 8.62
N PHE A 588 27.04 -0.86 7.32
CA PHE A 588 28.16 -1.64 6.78
C PHE A 588 29.52 -1.05 7.13
N LEU A 589 29.63 0.27 7.27
CA LEU A 589 30.84 0.92 7.76
C LEU A 589 31.16 0.50 9.21
N ARG A 590 30.15 0.43 10.08
CA ARG A 590 30.32 -0.08 11.46
C ARG A 590 30.74 -1.54 11.48
N LEU A 591 30.10 -2.42 10.69
CA LEU A 591 30.48 -3.83 10.57
C LEU A 591 31.93 -4.01 10.08
N ALA A 592 32.34 -3.21 9.11
CA ALA A 592 33.73 -3.25 8.61
C ALA A 592 34.75 -2.81 9.67
N ALA A 593 34.40 -1.81 10.49
CA ALA A 593 35.26 -1.36 11.59
C ALA A 593 35.37 -2.42 12.70
N GLU A 594 34.28 -3.10 13.05
CA GLU A 594 34.24 -4.19 14.03
C GLU A 594 35.04 -5.41 13.55
N ALA A 595 34.94 -5.77 12.26
CA ALA A 595 35.70 -6.87 11.68
C ALA A 595 37.23 -6.59 11.60
N ALA A 596 37.61 -5.32 11.59
CA ALA A 596 39.03 -4.89 11.55
C ALA A 596 39.66 -4.75 12.95
N ALA A 597 38.86 -4.71 14.04
CA ALA A 597 39.30 -4.57 15.44
C ALA A 597 39.59 -5.91 16.09
#